data_f055e05b2d2e91ddabe9994523e9391e
#
_entry.id   f055e05b2d2e91ddabe9994523e9391e
#
_cell.length_a   1.000
_cell.length_b   1.000
_cell.length_c   1.000
_cell.angle_alpha   90.00
_cell.angle_beta   90.00
_cell.angle_gamma   90.00
#
_symmetry.space_group_name_H-M   'P 1'
#
loop_
_entity.id
_entity.type
_entity.pdbx_description
1 polymer ?
#
loop_
_entity_poly.entity_id
_entity_poly.type
_entity_poly.pdbx_seq_one_letter_code
_entity_poly.pdbx_strand_id
1 'polypeptide(L)'
;MEEKKNLHRGLKNRHLQMIALGSAVGTGLFYGSASTISLTGPSVMLAYLIGGVVIYFIMRMLGEMSVDEPVSGSFSYYASKYWGEFPGFMAGWNYWYCYIMVSMAELTAVGIYVNYWFPDVPQWLSALVCLVVITAINLWNVSAYGEVEFWMALIKVLAILSMIFLGGYLILADPAGFPANVSNLWLHGGFLPNGVWGLMLAVVVVMFSFGGIELIGITAGEAENPDKSIPRAINQVIWRILLFYVGTMLVLMCLWPWNQVGMEASPFVQIFDNVGIPAAAHILNFVVLSAAISVYNSAIYSNSRMLYGLAHKGDAFGIMKVLSTRGVPIMGIYISSAITLVIVIMNYLFPGEVFMYLFAVVIISAVINWINICITHLKFRQYCKEHNHETKFKALLYPVANYFCLAFLAGVIILMTQIEGMSMAVWALPIWLLILYISFRYKKSRENA
;
A
#
# COMPACT_ATOMS: atom_id res chain seq x y z
N MET A 1 -35.99 -20.28 3.06
CA MET A 1 -34.61 -20.42 2.52
C MET A 1 -34.11 -19.02 2.23
N GLU A 2 -33.36 -18.41 3.15
CA GLU A 2 -32.69 -17.14 2.84
C GLU A 2 -31.61 -17.43 1.80
N GLU A 3 -31.75 -16.85 0.60
CA GLU A 3 -30.69 -16.80 -0.37
C GLU A 3 -29.45 -16.20 0.31
N LYS A 4 -28.38 -16.98 0.45
CA LYS A 4 -27.08 -16.47 0.90
C LYS A 4 -26.66 -15.38 -0.08
N LYS A 5 -26.93 -14.11 0.27
CA LYS A 5 -26.44 -12.95 -0.48
C LYS A 5 -24.91 -12.97 -0.39
N ASN A 6 -24.27 -13.41 -1.45
CA ASN A 6 -22.82 -13.36 -1.60
C ASN A 6 -22.40 -11.97 -2.13
N LEU A 7 -21.13 -11.61 -1.93
CA LEU A 7 -20.57 -10.43 -2.56
C LEU A 7 -20.77 -10.50 -4.08
N HIS A 8 -21.12 -9.37 -4.69
CA HIS A 8 -21.42 -9.32 -6.12
C HIS A 8 -20.10 -9.38 -6.92
N ARG A 9 -19.96 -10.36 -7.82
CA ARG A 9 -18.80 -10.48 -8.76
C ARG A 9 -18.95 -9.45 -9.88
N GLY A 10 -18.66 -8.18 -9.58
CA GLY A 10 -18.82 -7.05 -10.51
C GLY A 10 -17.51 -6.49 -11.08
N LEU A 11 -16.35 -7.02 -10.66
CA LEU A 11 -15.04 -6.57 -11.12
C LEU A 11 -14.61 -7.30 -12.40
N LYS A 12 -14.57 -6.57 -13.51
CA LYS A 12 -14.03 -7.07 -14.79
C LYS A 12 -12.51 -7.24 -14.72
N ASN A 13 -11.95 -8.07 -15.59
CA ASN A 13 -10.50 -8.31 -15.64
C ASN A 13 -9.67 -7.01 -15.80
N ARG A 14 -10.17 -6.02 -16.57
CA ARG A 14 -9.53 -4.69 -16.69
C ARG A 14 -9.46 -3.95 -15.36
N HIS A 15 -10.52 -4.04 -14.53
CA HIS A 15 -10.55 -3.42 -13.21
C HIS A 15 -9.52 -4.06 -12.29
N LEU A 16 -9.47 -5.40 -12.23
CA LEU A 16 -8.50 -6.15 -11.42
C LEU A 16 -7.05 -5.82 -11.77
N GLN A 17 -6.73 -5.73 -13.06
CA GLN A 17 -5.39 -5.36 -13.50
C GLN A 17 -5.03 -3.93 -13.14
N MET A 18 -5.97 -2.99 -13.29
CA MET A 18 -5.73 -1.59 -12.94
C MET A 18 -5.74 -1.35 -11.42
N ILE A 19 -6.59 -2.04 -10.66
CA ILE A 19 -6.51 -2.06 -9.19
C ILE A 19 -5.13 -2.55 -8.76
N ALA A 20 -4.69 -3.68 -9.34
CA ALA A 20 -3.37 -4.23 -9.06
C ALA A 20 -2.22 -3.29 -9.45
N LEU A 21 -2.34 -2.49 -10.50
CA LEU A 21 -1.36 -1.48 -10.92
C LEU A 21 -1.45 -0.21 -10.07
N GLY A 22 -2.67 0.28 -9.83
CA GLY A 22 -2.92 1.57 -9.21
C GLY A 22 -2.78 1.58 -7.70
N SER A 23 -3.15 0.48 -7.02
CA SER A 23 -3.05 0.39 -5.56
C SER A 23 -1.62 0.45 -5.04
N ALA A 24 -0.65 0.04 -5.85
CA ALA A 24 0.77 0.07 -5.48
C ALA A 24 1.42 1.44 -5.71
N VAL A 25 0.82 2.32 -6.51
CA VAL A 25 1.36 3.66 -6.80
C VAL A 25 0.52 4.71 -6.07
N GLY A 26 0.95 5.07 -4.87
CA GLY A 26 0.29 6.02 -3.99
C GLY A 26 1.27 7.07 -3.43
N THR A 27 0.89 7.68 -2.32
CA THR A 27 1.71 8.70 -1.62
C THR A 27 3.07 8.17 -1.19
N GLY A 28 3.24 6.87 -1.01
CA GLY A 28 4.53 6.26 -0.72
C GLY A 28 5.59 6.54 -1.78
N LEU A 29 5.24 6.43 -3.06
CA LEU A 29 6.14 6.79 -4.15
C LEU A 29 6.19 8.33 -4.32
N PHE A 30 5.05 8.99 -4.33
CA PHE A 30 4.98 10.40 -4.71
C PHE A 30 5.40 11.37 -3.60
N TYR A 31 5.20 11.03 -2.34
CA TYR A 31 5.57 11.88 -1.18
C TYR A 31 6.65 11.24 -0.32
N GLY A 32 6.50 9.96 0.03
CA GLY A 32 7.46 9.23 0.85
C GLY A 32 8.84 9.11 0.23
N SER A 33 8.95 9.25 -1.10
CA SER A 33 10.24 9.27 -1.80
C SER A 33 11.13 10.46 -1.40
N ALA A 34 10.58 11.59 -0.92
CA ALA A 34 11.38 12.71 -0.40
C ALA A 34 12.26 12.25 0.77
N SER A 35 11.65 11.61 1.77
CA SER A 35 12.38 11.03 2.91
C SER A 35 13.38 9.96 2.48
N THR A 36 13.00 9.10 1.53
CA THR A 36 13.90 8.06 1.02
C THR A 36 15.11 8.67 0.31
N ILE A 37 14.90 9.69 -0.53
CA ILE A 37 15.96 10.41 -1.23
C ILE A 37 16.92 11.09 -0.24
N SER A 38 16.41 11.75 0.79
CA SER A 38 17.23 12.42 1.82
C SER A 38 18.10 11.45 2.59
N LEU A 39 17.62 10.22 2.83
CA LEU A 39 18.36 9.16 3.56
C LEU A 39 19.51 8.56 2.72
N THR A 40 19.35 8.41 1.41
CA THR A 40 20.29 7.60 0.63
C THR A 40 20.77 8.23 -0.68
N GLY A 41 20.24 9.39 -1.07
CA GLY A 41 20.58 10.05 -2.34
C GLY A 41 20.24 9.19 -3.56
N PRO A 42 21.10 9.18 -4.59
CA PRO A 42 20.87 8.44 -5.84
C PRO A 42 20.66 6.93 -5.65
N SER A 43 21.23 6.33 -4.59
CA SER A 43 21.01 4.91 -4.30
C SER A 43 19.59 4.55 -3.84
N VAL A 44 18.68 5.50 -3.81
CA VAL A 44 17.23 5.26 -3.64
C VAL A 44 16.69 4.19 -4.60
N MET A 45 17.23 4.12 -5.81
CA MET A 45 16.92 3.07 -6.78
C MET A 45 17.21 1.66 -6.24
N LEU A 46 18.34 1.49 -5.53
CA LEU A 46 18.69 0.21 -4.89
C LEU A 46 17.74 -0.11 -3.74
N ALA A 47 17.33 0.89 -2.96
CA ALA A 47 16.35 0.68 -1.89
C ALA A 47 15.02 0.14 -2.44
N TYR A 48 14.49 0.73 -3.52
CA TYR A 48 13.30 0.23 -4.19
C TYR A 48 13.49 -1.17 -4.82
N LEU A 49 14.66 -1.45 -5.39
CA LEU A 49 14.96 -2.76 -5.96
C LEU A 49 15.00 -3.84 -4.87
N ILE A 50 15.70 -3.59 -3.76
CA ILE A 50 15.84 -4.53 -2.63
C ILE A 50 14.46 -4.80 -2.02
N GLY A 51 13.71 -3.77 -1.64
CA GLY A 51 12.36 -3.91 -1.10
C GLY A 51 11.43 -4.62 -2.07
N GLY A 52 11.52 -4.27 -3.36
CA GLY A 52 10.73 -4.85 -4.43
C GLY A 52 10.94 -6.35 -4.62
N VAL A 53 12.18 -6.84 -4.53
CA VAL A 53 12.49 -8.29 -4.60
C VAL A 53 11.85 -9.03 -3.43
N VAL A 54 11.93 -8.48 -2.21
CA VAL A 54 11.30 -9.09 -1.03
C VAL A 54 9.79 -9.16 -1.19
N ILE A 55 9.17 -8.06 -1.58
CA ILE A 55 7.73 -7.99 -1.82
C ILE A 55 7.29 -8.96 -2.92
N TYR A 56 8.06 -9.10 -3.99
CA TYR A 56 7.75 -10.07 -5.04
C TYR A 56 7.70 -11.50 -4.50
N PHE A 57 8.66 -11.91 -3.65
CA PHE A 57 8.62 -13.23 -3.02
C PHE A 57 7.39 -13.39 -2.12
N ILE A 58 7.05 -12.37 -1.32
CA ILE A 58 5.87 -12.40 -0.46
C ILE A 58 4.59 -12.54 -1.30
N MET A 59 4.50 -11.79 -2.42
CA MET A 59 3.36 -11.90 -3.33
C MET A 59 3.28 -13.26 -4.02
N ARG A 60 4.41 -13.90 -4.33
CA ARG A 60 4.43 -15.28 -4.85
C ARG A 60 3.89 -16.29 -3.83
N MET A 61 4.20 -16.10 -2.54
CA MET A 61 3.68 -16.92 -1.45
C MET A 61 2.17 -16.74 -1.28
N LEU A 62 1.69 -15.49 -1.24
CA LEU A 62 0.27 -15.19 -1.17
C LEU A 62 -0.47 -15.71 -2.41
N GLY A 63 0.12 -15.55 -3.59
CA GLY A 63 -0.45 -15.98 -4.85
C GLY A 63 -0.59 -17.50 -4.95
N GLU A 64 0.35 -18.27 -4.44
CA GLU A 64 0.23 -19.74 -4.40
C GLU A 64 -1.01 -20.16 -3.61
N MET A 65 -1.22 -19.60 -2.42
CA MET A 65 -2.40 -19.86 -1.61
C MET A 65 -3.69 -19.34 -2.26
N SER A 66 -3.65 -18.16 -2.90
CA SER A 66 -4.83 -17.53 -3.51
C SER A 66 -5.29 -18.19 -4.81
N VAL A 67 -4.39 -18.81 -5.55
CA VAL A 67 -4.73 -19.62 -6.74
C VAL A 67 -5.29 -20.99 -6.34
N ASP A 68 -4.74 -21.56 -5.27
CA ASP A 68 -5.20 -22.84 -4.77
C ASP A 68 -6.62 -22.76 -4.19
N GLU A 69 -6.89 -21.69 -3.44
CA GLU A 69 -8.19 -21.48 -2.80
C GLU A 69 -8.58 -19.98 -2.85
N PRO A 70 -9.24 -19.53 -3.92
CA PRO A 70 -9.62 -18.13 -4.07
C PRO A 70 -10.78 -17.74 -3.16
N VAL A 71 -10.48 -17.04 -2.06
CA VAL A 71 -11.45 -16.60 -1.04
C VAL A 71 -11.32 -15.11 -0.73
N SER A 72 -12.43 -14.46 -0.39
CA SER A 72 -12.47 -13.02 -0.04
C SER A 72 -11.72 -12.68 1.26
N GLY A 73 -11.55 -13.65 2.16
CA GLY A 73 -10.79 -13.49 3.42
C GLY A 73 -9.28 -13.53 3.25
N SER A 74 -8.79 -13.95 2.07
CA SER A 74 -7.38 -13.99 1.69
C SER A 74 -6.46 -14.50 2.82
N PHE A 75 -5.37 -13.79 3.11
CA PHE A 75 -4.35 -14.20 4.08
C PHE A 75 -4.89 -14.41 5.51
N SER A 76 -5.96 -13.71 5.94
CA SER A 76 -6.63 -13.96 7.23
C SER A 76 -7.30 -15.34 7.25
N TYR A 77 -7.94 -15.73 6.14
CA TYR A 77 -8.54 -17.07 5.99
C TYR A 77 -7.46 -18.15 5.98
N TYR A 78 -6.40 -17.99 5.17
CA TYR A 78 -5.31 -18.95 5.08
C TYR A 78 -4.58 -19.11 6.41
N ALA A 79 -4.33 -18.01 7.14
CA ALA A 79 -3.73 -18.08 8.45
C ALA A 79 -4.60 -18.87 9.44
N SER A 80 -5.92 -18.66 9.43
CA SER A 80 -6.84 -19.46 10.28
C SER A 80 -6.83 -20.93 9.92
N LYS A 81 -6.78 -21.26 8.64
CA LYS A 81 -6.86 -22.64 8.15
C LYS A 81 -5.58 -23.43 8.38
N TYR A 82 -4.42 -22.82 8.13
CA TYR A 82 -3.14 -23.54 8.10
C TYR A 82 -2.24 -23.26 9.30
N TRP A 83 -2.38 -22.13 9.98
CA TRP A 83 -1.55 -21.79 11.14
C TRP A 83 -2.33 -21.82 12.45
N GLY A 84 -3.57 -21.35 12.49
CA GLY A 84 -4.44 -21.40 13.66
C GLY A 84 -5.38 -20.21 13.77
N GLU A 85 -6.35 -20.31 14.67
CA GLU A 85 -7.41 -19.31 14.82
C GLU A 85 -6.89 -17.92 15.18
N PHE A 86 -5.97 -17.82 16.17
CA PHE A 86 -5.42 -16.53 16.60
C PHE A 86 -4.61 -15.82 15.50
N PRO A 87 -3.67 -16.46 14.78
CA PRO A 87 -3.00 -15.84 13.64
C PRO A 87 -3.95 -15.30 12.57
N GLY A 88 -5.03 -16.02 12.28
CA GLY A 88 -6.04 -15.56 11.34
C GLY A 88 -6.85 -14.36 11.84
N PHE A 89 -7.25 -14.38 13.11
CA PHE A 89 -7.91 -13.24 13.78
C PHE A 89 -6.99 -12.02 13.77
N MET A 90 -5.75 -12.20 14.19
CA MET A 90 -4.72 -11.16 14.20
C MET A 90 -4.50 -10.56 12.80
N ALA A 91 -4.32 -11.40 11.77
CA ALA A 91 -4.09 -10.95 10.41
C ALA A 91 -5.23 -10.07 9.88
N GLY A 92 -6.48 -10.47 10.10
CA GLY A 92 -7.64 -9.72 9.63
C GLY A 92 -7.80 -8.36 10.32
N TRP A 93 -7.73 -8.33 11.65
CA TRP A 93 -7.85 -7.08 12.41
C TRP A 93 -6.66 -6.15 12.22
N ASN A 94 -5.42 -6.69 12.16
CA ASN A 94 -4.24 -5.89 11.88
C ASN A 94 -4.27 -5.28 10.47
N TYR A 95 -4.79 -6.02 9.47
CA TYR A 95 -4.96 -5.48 8.14
C TYR A 95 -6.00 -4.35 8.10
N TRP A 96 -7.16 -4.54 8.74
CA TRP A 96 -8.16 -3.48 8.86
C TRP A 96 -7.59 -2.24 9.55
N TYR A 97 -6.87 -2.42 10.66
CA TYR A 97 -6.17 -1.33 11.35
C TYR A 97 -5.16 -0.62 10.45
N CYS A 98 -4.31 -1.38 9.75
CA CYS A 98 -3.34 -0.85 8.80
C CYS A 98 -4.02 0.05 7.76
N TYR A 99 -5.12 -0.40 7.18
CA TYR A 99 -5.82 0.34 6.13
C TYR A 99 -6.68 1.50 6.65
N ILE A 100 -7.05 1.51 7.93
CA ILE A 100 -7.55 2.73 8.58
C ILE A 100 -6.43 3.78 8.66
N MET A 101 -5.21 3.39 9.05
CA MET A 101 -4.06 4.30 9.09
C MET A 101 -3.66 4.79 7.69
N VAL A 102 -3.68 3.90 6.68
CA VAL A 102 -3.51 4.29 5.27
C VAL A 102 -4.57 5.32 4.87
N SER A 103 -5.84 5.08 5.16
CA SER A 103 -6.93 6.02 4.86
C SER A 103 -6.68 7.41 5.46
N MET A 104 -6.19 7.43 6.70
CA MET A 104 -5.86 8.68 7.40
C MET A 104 -4.66 9.38 6.75
N ALA A 105 -3.60 8.65 6.40
CA ALA A 105 -2.42 9.20 5.75
C ALA A 105 -2.75 9.80 4.37
N GLU A 106 -3.55 9.08 3.57
CA GLU A 106 -3.94 9.54 2.23
C GLU A 106 -4.84 10.80 2.30
N LEU A 107 -5.78 10.87 3.25
CA LEU A 107 -6.59 12.07 3.44
C LEU A 107 -5.75 13.28 3.90
N THR A 108 -4.74 13.06 4.72
CA THR A 108 -3.78 14.12 5.09
C THR A 108 -3.01 14.60 3.86
N ALA A 109 -2.53 13.68 3.03
CA ALA A 109 -1.84 13.99 1.78
C ALA A 109 -2.74 14.76 0.79
N VAL A 110 -4.03 14.42 0.69
CA VAL A 110 -5.01 15.19 -0.11
C VAL A 110 -5.01 16.67 0.32
N GLY A 111 -5.01 16.95 1.62
CA GLY A 111 -4.93 18.32 2.13
C GLY A 111 -3.66 19.04 1.68
N ILE A 112 -2.50 18.37 1.77
CA ILE A 112 -1.21 18.93 1.34
C ILE A 112 -1.23 19.27 -0.16
N TYR A 113 -1.73 18.34 -1.01
CA TYR A 113 -1.74 18.55 -2.46
C TYR A 113 -2.73 19.62 -2.92
N VAL A 114 -3.88 19.76 -2.23
CA VAL A 114 -4.84 20.84 -2.51
C VAL A 114 -4.26 22.19 -2.13
N ASN A 115 -3.52 22.30 -1.02
CA ASN A 115 -2.88 23.54 -0.60
C ASN A 115 -1.85 24.08 -1.62
N TYR A 116 -1.29 23.25 -2.49
CA TYR A 116 -0.41 23.70 -3.57
C TYR A 116 -1.09 24.71 -4.51
N TRP A 117 -2.38 24.54 -4.79
CA TRP A 117 -3.15 25.49 -5.62
C TRP A 117 -3.97 26.50 -4.80
N PHE A 118 -4.40 26.09 -3.62
CA PHE A 118 -5.31 26.84 -2.76
C PHE A 118 -4.74 26.93 -1.33
N PRO A 119 -3.70 27.77 -1.12
CA PRO A 119 -3.04 27.86 0.20
C PRO A 119 -3.99 28.27 1.33
N ASP A 120 -5.04 29.02 1.03
CA ASP A 120 -6.04 29.49 2.00
C ASP A 120 -7.07 28.43 2.39
N VAL A 121 -7.15 27.31 1.66
CA VAL A 121 -8.08 26.21 1.98
C VAL A 121 -7.50 25.35 3.10
N PRO A 122 -8.17 25.24 4.26
CA PRO A 122 -7.67 24.41 5.34
C PRO A 122 -7.57 22.93 4.91
N GLN A 123 -6.48 22.25 5.29
CA GLN A 123 -6.24 20.84 4.93
C GLN A 123 -7.39 19.92 5.39
N TRP A 124 -7.96 20.16 6.58
CA TRP A 124 -9.07 19.39 7.10
C TRP A 124 -10.33 19.46 6.22
N LEU A 125 -10.58 20.58 5.55
CA LEU A 125 -11.74 20.75 4.65
C LEU A 125 -11.59 19.87 3.42
N SER A 126 -10.42 19.87 2.78
CA SER A 126 -10.11 19.02 1.64
C SER A 126 -10.22 17.53 2.01
N ALA A 127 -9.70 17.15 3.18
CA ALA A 127 -9.82 15.79 3.71
C ALA A 127 -11.28 15.40 3.94
N LEU A 128 -12.09 16.29 4.53
CA LEU A 128 -13.53 16.04 4.77
C LEU A 128 -14.31 15.84 3.47
N VAL A 129 -14.10 16.72 2.50
CA VAL A 129 -14.78 16.61 1.19
C VAL A 129 -14.41 15.29 0.50
N CYS A 130 -13.12 14.94 0.50
CA CYS A 130 -12.65 13.66 -0.07
C CYS A 130 -13.27 12.47 0.66
N LEU A 131 -13.31 12.48 2.00
CA LEU A 131 -13.92 11.43 2.82
C LEU A 131 -15.39 11.22 2.44
N VAL A 132 -16.18 12.28 2.37
CA VAL A 132 -17.62 12.21 2.06
C VAL A 132 -17.83 11.67 0.64
N VAL A 133 -17.11 12.19 -0.36
CA VAL A 133 -17.25 11.79 -1.77
C VAL A 133 -16.88 10.32 -1.95
N ILE A 134 -15.74 9.89 -1.43
CA ILE A 134 -15.28 8.50 -1.60
C ILE A 134 -16.16 7.51 -0.82
N THR A 135 -16.63 7.89 0.38
CA THR A 135 -17.61 7.08 1.11
C THR A 135 -18.89 6.89 0.30
N ALA A 136 -19.44 7.95 -0.31
CA ALA A 136 -20.63 7.88 -1.16
C ALA A 136 -20.41 6.97 -2.39
N ILE A 137 -19.27 7.07 -3.07
CA ILE A 137 -18.91 6.20 -4.21
C ILE A 137 -18.90 4.73 -3.79
N ASN A 138 -18.25 4.41 -2.66
CA ASN A 138 -18.17 3.03 -2.17
C ASN A 138 -19.50 2.46 -1.70
N LEU A 139 -20.42 3.31 -1.20
CA LEU A 139 -21.78 2.91 -0.84
C LEU A 139 -22.68 2.62 -2.06
N TRP A 140 -22.35 3.18 -3.22
CA TRP A 140 -23.20 3.04 -4.42
C TRP A 140 -23.19 1.59 -4.94
N ASN A 141 -22.06 1.14 -5.52
CA ASN A 141 -21.90 -0.26 -5.94
C ASN A 141 -20.41 -0.58 -6.25
N VAL A 142 -20.10 -1.89 -6.34
CA VAL A 142 -18.74 -2.40 -6.64
C VAL A 142 -18.25 -1.98 -8.02
N SER A 143 -19.15 -1.90 -9.00
CA SER A 143 -18.76 -1.48 -10.37
C SER A 143 -18.36 0.00 -10.41
N ALA A 144 -19.02 0.87 -9.63
CA ALA A 144 -18.66 2.29 -9.52
C ALA A 144 -17.26 2.43 -8.91
N TYR A 145 -16.95 1.69 -7.83
CA TYR A 145 -15.61 1.62 -7.28
C TYR A 145 -14.58 1.21 -8.34
N GLY A 146 -14.85 0.11 -9.07
CA GLY A 146 -13.94 -0.42 -10.07
C GLY A 146 -13.67 0.55 -11.24
N GLU A 147 -14.69 1.27 -11.71
CA GLU A 147 -14.52 2.28 -12.79
C GLU A 147 -13.73 3.50 -12.30
N VAL A 148 -14.02 4.02 -11.12
CA VAL A 148 -13.27 5.14 -10.54
C VAL A 148 -11.79 4.75 -10.38
N GLU A 149 -11.52 3.58 -9.81
CA GLU A 149 -10.15 3.10 -9.61
C GLU A 149 -9.42 2.85 -10.94
N PHE A 150 -10.13 2.32 -11.96
CA PHE A 150 -9.57 2.14 -13.30
C PHE A 150 -9.04 3.45 -13.89
N TRP A 151 -9.87 4.50 -13.88
CA TRP A 151 -9.48 5.79 -14.46
C TRP A 151 -8.39 6.49 -13.66
N MET A 152 -8.46 6.45 -12.32
CA MET A 152 -7.42 7.01 -11.47
C MET A 152 -6.08 6.28 -11.64
N ALA A 153 -6.10 4.94 -11.74
CA ALA A 153 -4.90 4.15 -12.01
C ALA A 153 -4.32 4.44 -13.40
N LEU A 154 -5.16 4.60 -14.42
CA LEU A 154 -4.73 4.94 -15.77
C LEU A 154 -4.04 6.32 -15.81
N ILE A 155 -4.60 7.31 -15.14
CA ILE A 155 -4.00 8.65 -15.02
C ILE A 155 -2.59 8.54 -14.40
N LYS A 156 -2.44 7.81 -13.29
CA LYS A 156 -1.14 7.61 -12.62
C LYS A 156 -0.11 6.96 -13.54
N VAL A 157 -0.50 5.88 -14.22
CA VAL A 157 0.37 5.14 -15.14
C VAL A 157 0.83 6.02 -16.29
N LEU A 158 -0.11 6.70 -16.95
CA LEU A 158 0.22 7.59 -18.07
C LEU A 158 1.12 8.74 -17.64
N ALA A 159 0.86 9.34 -16.46
CA ALA A 159 1.67 10.43 -15.95
C ALA A 159 3.10 10.00 -15.63
N ILE A 160 3.29 8.86 -14.98
CA ILE A 160 4.64 8.35 -14.69
C ILE A 160 5.38 8.03 -15.99
N LEU A 161 4.75 7.38 -16.95
CA LEU A 161 5.36 7.12 -18.24
C LEU A 161 5.73 8.42 -18.97
N SER A 162 4.82 9.39 -19.01
CA SER A 162 5.09 10.71 -19.61
C SER A 162 6.24 11.44 -18.92
N MET A 163 6.31 11.36 -17.57
CA MET A 163 7.41 11.92 -16.79
C MET A 163 8.74 11.24 -17.11
N ILE A 164 8.76 9.90 -17.19
CA ILE A 164 9.98 9.15 -17.56
C ILE A 164 10.43 9.53 -18.98
N PHE A 165 9.51 9.62 -19.94
CA PHE A 165 9.85 10.02 -21.32
C PHE A 165 10.31 11.47 -21.40
N LEU A 166 9.60 12.41 -20.76
CA LEU A 166 9.98 13.82 -20.75
C LEU A 166 11.33 14.03 -20.05
N GLY A 167 11.51 13.43 -18.87
CA GLY A 167 12.76 13.53 -18.13
C GLY A 167 13.92 12.86 -18.86
N GLY A 168 13.69 11.70 -19.49
CA GLY A 168 14.67 11.03 -20.33
C GLY A 168 15.06 11.89 -21.55
N TYR A 169 14.10 12.57 -22.18
CA TYR A 169 14.36 13.52 -23.25
C TYR A 169 15.25 14.68 -22.78
N LEU A 170 14.93 15.30 -21.62
CA LEU A 170 15.70 16.41 -21.07
C LEU A 170 17.15 16.00 -20.73
N ILE A 171 17.33 14.77 -20.21
CA ILE A 171 18.67 14.24 -19.91
C ILE A 171 19.49 14.01 -21.18
N LEU A 172 18.87 13.48 -22.24
CA LEU A 172 19.54 13.14 -23.51
C LEU A 172 19.77 14.36 -24.40
N ALA A 173 18.82 15.30 -24.42
CA ALA A 173 18.89 16.51 -25.24
C ALA A 173 19.85 17.57 -24.66
N ASP A 174 20.15 17.47 -23.37
CA ASP A 174 21.04 18.38 -22.61
C ASP A 174 20.81 19.86 -23.02
N PRO A 175 19.56 20.40 -22.91
CA PRO A 175 19.28 21.76 -23.36
C PRO A 175 20.08 22.75 -22.50
N ALA A 176 20.65 23.75 -23.14
CA ALA A 176 21.48 24.76 -22.48
C ALA A 176 20.73 25.43 -21.31
N GLY A 177 21.31 25.39 -20.11
CA GLY A 177 20.75 25.97 -18.90
C GLY A 177 19.87 25.02 -18.06
N PHE A 178 19.67 23.78 -18.50
CA PHE A 178 18.99 22.76 -17.70
C PHE A 178 19.96 22.02 -16.78
N PRO A 179 19.62 21.78 -15.50
CA PRO A 179 20.47 21.04 -14.55
C PRO A 179 20.41 19.50 -14.77
N ALA A 180 19.65 19.03 -15.75
CA ALA A 180 19.45 17.62 -16.02
C ALA A 180 20.72 16.98 -16.60
N ASN A 181 21.38 16.13 -15.80
CA ASN A 181 22.57 15.41 -16.23
C ASN A 181 22.74 14.10 -15.46
N VAL A 182 23.17 13.04 -16.14
CA VAL A 182 23.49 11.76 -15.52
C VAL A 182 24.56 11.89 -14.42
N SER A 183 25.44 12.89 -14.52
CA SER A 183 26.47 13.18 -13.52
C SER A 183 25.92 13.53 -12.15
N ASN A 184 24.65 13.98 -12.03
CA ASN A 184 23.96 14.23 -10.77
C ASN A 184 23.94 12.98 -9.86
N LEU A 185 24.03 11.79 -10.44
CA LEU A 185 24.14 10.53 -9.68
C LEU A 185 25.45 10.40 -8.89
N TRP A 186 26.49 11.20 -9.21
CA TRP A 186 27.82 11.09 -8.61
C TRP A 186 28.37 12.39 -8.05
N LEU A 187 27.95 13.55 -8.56
CA LEU A 187 28.56 14.85 -8.23
C LEU A 187 28.37 15.28 -6.77
N HIS A 188 27.31 14.85 -6.11
CA HIS A 188 26.91 15.33 -4.79
C HIS A 188 27.16 14.29 -3.70
N GLY A 189 28.38 13.83 -3.53
CA GLY A 189 28.78 12.84 -2.52
C GLY A 189 28.80 11.40 -3.02
N GLY A 190 28.72 11.18 -4.34
CA GLY A 190 28.73 9.85 -4.97
C GLY A 190 27.34 9.20 -5.03
N PHE A 191 27.29 7.97 -5.50
CA PHE A 191 26.05 7.21 -5.65
C PHE A 191 25.44 6.77 -4.30
N LEU A 192 26.26 6.61 -3.27
CA LEU A 192 25.91 6.24 -1.88
C LEU A 192 26.40 7.32 -0.91
N PRO A 193 25.88 8.57 -0.97
CA PRO A 193 26.43 9.69 -0.20
C PRO A 193 26.37 9.47 1.32
N ASN A 194 25.36 8.77 1.81
CA ASN A 194 25.15 8.44 3.22
C ASN A 194 25.56 6.98 3.54
N GLY A 195 26.34 6.34 2.65
CA GLY A 195 26.86 5.00 2.81
C GLY A 195 25.77 3.91 2.87
N VAL A 196 26.19 2.70 3.22
CA VAL A 196 25.28 1.54 3.33
C VAL A 196 24.24 1.75 4.42
N TRP A 197 24.58 2.49 5.48
CA TRP A 197 23.64 2.77 6.56
C TRP A 197 22.43 3.58 6.09
N GLY A 198 22.66 4.65 5.33
CA GLY A 198 21.59 5.43 4.71
C GLY A 198 20.71 4.58 3.79
N LEU A 199 21.32 3.68 3.00
CA LEU A 199 20.58 2.74 2.17
C LEU A 199 19.69 1.78 3.01
N MET A 200 20.20 1.26 4.10
CA MET A 200 19.43 0.37 4.98
C MET A 200 18.21 1.10 5.59
N LEU A 201 18.38 2.35 6.05
CA LEU A 201 17.27 3.16 6.56
C LEU A 201 16.27 3.51 5.45
N ALA A 202 16.75 3.82 4.26
CA ALA A 202 15.91 4.11 3.09
C ALA A 202 15.02 2.90 2.70
N VAL A 203 15.56 1.67 2.79
CA VAL A 203 14.80 0.44 2.54
C VAL A 203 13.59 0.33 3.47
N VAL A 204 13.71 0.74 4.74
CA VAL A 204 12.58 0.77 5.68
C VAL A 204 11.45 1.68 5.17
N VAL A 205 11.80 2.90 4.76
CA VAL A 205 10.84 3.90 4.27
C VAL A 205 10.17 3.42 2.97
N VAL A 206 10.94 2.81 2.08
CA VAL A 206 10.45 2.24 0.82
C VAL A 206 9.36 1.19 1.03
N MET A 207 9.36 0.45 2.14
CA MET A 207 8.35 -0.58 2.40
C MET A 207 6.93 -0.02 2.41
N PHE A 208 6.73 1.24 2.80
CA PHE A 208 5.42 1.91 2.68
C PHE A 208 4.91 1.95 1.23
N SER A 209 5.79 2.20 0.29
CA SER A 209 5.44 2.31 -1.14
C SER A 209 4.94 1.01 -1.75
N PHE A 210 5.14 -0.11 -1.07
CA PHE A 210 4.68 -1.42 -1.51
C PHE A 210 3.38 -1.88 -0.82
N GLY A 211 2.85 -1.11 0.14
CA GLY A 211 1.53 -1.35 0.70
C GLY A 211 0.46 -1.31 -0.39
N GLY A 212 -0.51 -2.21 -0.31
CA GLY A 212 -1.59 -2.34 -1.29
C GLY A 212 -1.41 -3.44 -2.33
N ILE A 213 -0.21 -3.97 -2.52
CA ILE A 213 0.03 -5.06 -3.48
C ILE A 213 -0.73 -6.33 -3.07
N GLU A 214 -0.90 -6.58 -1.78
CA GLU A 214 -1.66 -7.71 -1.22
C GLU A 214 -3.17 -7.65 -1.52
N LEU A 215 -3.70 -6.53 -2.01
CA LEU A 215 -5.07 -6.43 -2.53
C LEU A 215 -5.37 -7.45 -3.61
N ILE A 216 -4.36 -7.89 -4.38
CA ILE A 216 -4.49 -8.98 -5.37
C ILE A 216 -5.04 -10.24 -4.70
N GLY A 217 -4.60 -10.56 -3.47
CA GLY A 217 -5.13 -11.68 -2.71
C GLY A 217 -6.57 -11.47 -2.24
N ILE A 218 -6.93 -10.26 -1.81
CA ILE A 218 -8.29 -9.94 -1.33
C ILE A 218 -9.30 -9.95 -2.48
N THR A 219 -8.92 -9.44 -3.64
CA THR A 219 -9.78 -9.42 -4.83
C THR A 219 -9.93 -10.80 -5.49
N ALA A 220 -9.13 -11.81 -5.07
CA ALA A 220 -9.18 -13.16 -5.62
C ALA A 220 -10.56 -13.81 -5.54
N GLY A 221 -11.30 -13.58 -4.44
CA GLY A 221 -12.67 -14.08 -4.25
C GLY A 221 -13.73 -13.41 -5.14
N GLU A 222 -13.44 -12.22 -5.69
CA GLU A 222 -14.32 -11.45 -6.59
C GLU A 222 -13.86 -11.52 -8.07
N ALA A 223 -12.76 -12.25 -8.36
CA ALA A 223 -12.19 -12.43 -9.70
C ALA A 223 -13.00 -13.41 -10.56
N GLU A 224 -13.23 -13.09 -11.83
CA GLU A 224 -13.92 -14.00 -12.77
C GLU A 224 -13.11 -15.27 -13.06
N ASN A 225 -11.78 -15.16 -13.19
CA ASN A 225 -10.85 -16.26 -13.51
C ASN A 225 -9.59 -16.19 -12.65
N PRO A 226 -9.64 -16.56 -11.36
CA PRO A 226 -8.53 -16.41 -10.41
C PRO A 226 -7.28 -17.19 -10.84
N ASP A 227 -7.42 -18.40 -11.38
CA ASP A 227 -6.33 -19.26 -11.87
C ASP A 227 -5.43 -18.60 -12.93
N LYS A 228 -5.95 -17.62 -13.68
CA LYS A 228 -5.21 -16.88 -14.72
C LYS A 228 -4.88 -15.45 -14.32
N SER A 229 -5.83 -14.76 -13.68
CA SER A 229 -5.69 -13.34 -13.34
C SER A 229 -4.70 -13.09 -12.23
N ILE A 230 -4.69 -13.92 -11.19
CA ILE A 230 -3.79 -13.79 -10.04
C ILE A 230 -2.32 -14.02 -10.44
N PRO A 231 -1.95 -15.14 -11.10
CA PRO A 231 -0.57 -15.35 -11.56
C PRO A 231 -0.07 -14.23 -12.47
N ARG A 232 -0.93 -13.75 -13.38
CA ARG A 232 -0.58 -12.65 -14.29
C ARG A 232 -0.33 -11.34 -13.54
N ALA A 233 -1.19 -10.99 -12.59
CA ALA A 233 -1.05 -9.79 -11.78
C ALA A 233 0.24 -9.83 -10.94
N ILE A 234 0.56 -10.96 -10.32
CA ILE A 234 1.77 -11.13 -9.50
C ILE A 234 3.04 -11.08 -10.36
N ASN A 235 3.06 -11.73 -11.52
CA ASN A 235 4.23 -11.70 -12.41
C ASN A 235 4.49 -10.29 -12.97
N GLN A 236 3.47 -9.44 -13.07
CA GLN A 236 3.63 -8.05 -13.47
C GLN A 236 4.22 -7.16 -12.37
N VAL A 237 4.25 -7.59 -11.10
CA VAL A 237 4.82 -6.82 -9.98
C VAL A 237 6.29 -6.45 -10.25
N ILE A 238 7.10 -7.37 -10.79
CA ILE A 238 8.51 -7.09 -11.12
C ILE A 238 8.63 -5.92 -12.09
N TRP A 239 7.88 -5.96 -13.20
CA TRP A 239 7.92 -4.90 -14.21
C TRP A 239 7.45 -3.56 -13.65
N ARG A 240 6.48 -3.58 -12.73
CA ARG A 240 6.05 -2.38 -12.01
C ARG A 240 7.15 -1.80 -11.16
N ILE A 241 7.85 -2.63 -10.40
CA ILE A 241 8.96 -2.20 -9.57
C ILE A 241 10.05 -1.58 -10.43
N LEU A 242 10.48 -2.27 -11.48
CA LEU A 242 11.54 -1.77 -12.35
C LEU A 242 11.17 -0.46 -13.05
N LEU A 243 9.95 -0.36 -13.59
CA LEU A 243 9.55 0.79 -14.39
C LEU A 243 9.07 1.96 -13.53
N PHE A 244 8.11 1.70 -12.61
CA PHE A 244 7.45 2.80 -11.88
C PHE A 244 8.21 3.26 -10.63
N TYR A 245 9.08 2.45 -10.07
CA TYR A 245 9.89 2.87 -8.93
C TYR A 245 11.33 3.14 -9.33
N VAL A 246 12.05 2.14 -9.81
CA VAL A 246 13.48 2.29 -10.14
C VAL A 246 13.67 3.26 -11.32
N GLY A 247 12.92 3.09 -12.41
CA GLY A 247 13.00 3.96 -13.59
C GLY A 247 12.64 5.41 -13.28
N THR A 248 11.60 5.61 -12.48
CA THR A 248 11.19 6.95 -12.03
C THR A 248 12.27 7.62 -11.18
N MET A 249 12.80 6.91 -10.16
CA MET A 249 13.86 7.46 -9.31
C MET A 249 15.13 7.74 -10.09
N LEU A 250 15.50 6.89 -11.05
CA LEU A 250 16.63 7.14 -11.94
C LEU A 250 16.48 8.47 -12.68
N VAL A 251 15.33 8.70 -13.29
CA VAL A 251 15.07 9.94 -14.03
C VAL A 251 15.08 11.14 -13.09
N LEU A 252 14.39 11.09 -11.95
CA LEU A 252 14.35 12.21 -10.99
C LEU A 252 15.74 12.57 -10.47
N MET A 253 16.57 11.57 -10.13
CA MET A 253 17.94 11.79 -9.63
C MET A 253 18.90 12.31 -10.70
N CYS A 254 18.62 12.09 -11.99
CA CYS A 254 19.36 12.70 -13.08
C CYS A 254 18.87 14.13 -13.39
N LEU A 255 17.58 14.43 -13.17
CA LEU A 255 17.02 15.75 -13.46
C LEU A 255 17.47 16.83 -12.48
N TRP A 256 17.65 16.47 -11.20
CA TRP A 256 17.94 17.44 -10.13
C TRP A 256 18.86 16.86 -9.07
N PRO A 257 19.77 17.68 -8.50
CA PRO A 257 20.65 17.26 -7.39
C PRO A 257 19.82 16.77 -6.18
N TRP A 258 20.08 15.57 -5.72
CA TRP A 258 19.32 14.92 -4.65
C TRP A 258 19.29 15.70 -3.33
N ASN A 259 20.42 16.41 -3.01
CA ASN A 259 20.60 17.19 -1.79
C ASN A 259 19.82 18.51 -1.77
N GLN A 260 19.16 18.85 -2.86
CA GLN A 260 18.28 20.01 -2.99
C GLN A 260 16.78 19.63 -3.04
N VAL A 261 16.46 18.36 -2.90
CA VAL A 261 15.07 17.89 -2.82
C VAL A 261 14.55 18.13 -1.40
N GLY A 262 13.54 18.98 -1.25
CA GLY A 262 12.90 19.28 0.02
C GLY A 262 11.91 18.19 0.46
N MET A 263 11.51 18.23 1.74
CA MET A 263 10.54 17.30 2.32
C MET A 263 9.11 17.85 2.39
N GLU A 264 8.90 19.11 1.98
CA GLU A 264 7.63 19.84 2.15
C GLU A 264 6.57 19.49 1.10
N ALA A 265 7.00 18.96 -0.06
CA ALA A 265 6.11 18.59 -1.15
C ALA A 265 6.63 17.32 -1.88
N SER A 266 5.83 16.81 -2.81
CA SER A 266 6.24 15.68 -3.65
C SER A 266 7.52 16.01 -4.44
N PRO A 267 8.58 15.18 -4.41
CA PRO A 267 9.77 15.34 -5.25
C PRO A 267 9.44 15.48 -6.74
N PHE A 268 8.40 14.80 -7.19
CA PHE A 268 7.92 14.87 -8.57
C PHE A 268 7.50 16.29 -8.97
N VAL A 269 6.79 16.98 -8.08
CA VAL A 269 6.32 18.35 -8.30
C VAL A 269 7.50 19.32 -8.19
N GLN A 270 8.27 19.23 -7.09
CA GLN A 270 9.40 20.12 -6.81
C GLN A 270 10.45 20.09 -7.92
N ILE A 271 10.84 18.90 -8.38
CA ILE A 271 11.89 18.76 -9.39
C ILE A 271 11.47 19.40 -10.71
N PHE A 272 10.23 19.18 -11.18
CA PHE A 272 9.76 19.78 -12.42
C PHE A 272 9.52 21.29 -12.31
N ASP A 273 9.16 21.78 -11.14
CA ASP A 273 9.07 23.22 -10.87
C ASP A 273 10.46 23.88 -10.89
N ASN A 274 11.43 23.27 -10.20
CA ASN A 274 12.82 23.73 -10.13
C ASN A 274 13.55 23.68 -11.49
N VAL A 275 13.23 22.69 -12.32
CA VAL A 275 13.74 22.56 -13.69
C VAL A 275 13.13 23.64 -14.62
N GLY A 276 12.14 24.40 -14.16
CA GLY A 276 11.53 25.50 -14.90
C GLY A 276 10.40 25.07 -15.84
N ILE A 277 9.69 24.00 -15.52
CA ILE A 277 8.51 23.51 -16.25
C ILE A 277 7.26 23.54 -15.33
N PRO A 278 6.75 24.75 -14.95
CA PRO A 278 5.64 24.85 -13.99
C PRO A 278 4.37 24.14 -14.45
N ALA A 279 4.11 24.09 -15.75
CA ALA A 279 2.97 23.34 -16.31
C ALA A 279 3.04 21.84 -15.98
N ALA A 280 4.24 21.25 -16.04
CA ALA A 280 4.45 19.85 -15.64
C ALA A 280 4.27 19.66 -14.14
N ALA A 281 4.73 20.61 -13.31
CA ALA A 281 4.54 20.58 -11.85
C ALA A 281 3.05 20.60 -11.48
N HIS A 282 2.24 21.45 -12.10
CA HIS A 282 0.78 21.47 -11.89
C HIS A 282 0.10 20.17 -12.30
N ILE A 283 0.47 19.61 -13.46
CA ILE A 283 -0.07 18.32 -13.93
C ILE A 283 0.32 17.21 -12.94
N LEU A 284 1.58 17.15 -12.53
CA LEU A 284 2.07 16.15 -11.58
C LEU A 284 1.40 16.30 -10.22
N ASN A 285 1.16 17.51 -9.71
CA ASN A 285 0.42 17.71 -8.47
C ASN A 285 -1.02 17.18 -8.58
N PHE A 286 -1.71 17.36 -9.72
CA PHE A 286 -3.01 16.76 -9.96
C PHE A 286 -2.94 15.23 -9.96
N VAL A 287 -1.90 14.65 -10.54
CA VAL A 287 -1.68 13.20 -10.58
C VAL A 287 -1.45 12.65 -9.18
N VAL A 288 -0.60 13.30 -8.36
CA VAL A 288 -0.34 12.87 -6.98
C VAL A 288 -1.59 12.98 -6.11
N LEU A 289 -2.39 14.04 -6.30
CA LEU A 289 -3.69 14.18 -5.66
C LEU A 289 -4.63 13.02 -6.05
N SER A 290 -4.73 12.72 -7.35
CA SER A 290 -5.55 11.60 -7.84
C SER A 290 -5.05 10.26 -7.32
N ALA A 291 -3.74 10.11 -7.12
CA ALA A 291 -3.14 8.92 -6.54
C ALA A 291 -3.53 8.73 -5.07
N ALA A 292 -3.49 9.79 -4.25
CA ALA A 292 -3.93 9.76 -2.86
C ALA A 292 -5.42 9.39 -2.75
N ILE A 293 -6.27 10.01 -3.57
CA ILE A 293 -7.70 9.72 -3.63
C ILE A 293 -7.97 8.27 -4.03
N SER A 294 -7.24 7.74 -5.01
CA SER A 294 -7.34 6.34 -5.47
C SER A 294 -6.95 5.35 -4.37
N VAL A 295 -5.84 5.57 -3.67
CA VAL A 295 -5.42 4.69 -2.56
C VAL A 295 -6.44 4.75 -1.42
N TYR A 296 -6.98 5.92 -1.09
CA TYR A 296 -8.05 6.06 -0.11
C TYR A 296 -9.32 5.32 -0.52
N ASN A 297 -9.71 5.40 -1.81
CA ASN A 297 -10.83 4.66 -2.36
C ASN A 297 -10.65 3.14 -2.21
N SER A 298 -9.46 2.64 -2.55
CA SER A 298 -9.10 1.22 -2.39
C SER A 298 -9.01 0.79 -0.92
N ALA A 299 -8.61 1.70 -0.01
CA ALA A 299 -8.55 1.42 1.41
C ALA A 299 -9.95 1.22 2.01
N ILE A 300 -10.93 2.08 1.70
CA ILE A 300 -12.32 1.93 2.14
C ILE A 300 -12.94 0.64 1.58
N TYR A 301 -12.68 0.34 0.30
CA TYR A 301 -13.09 -0.92 -0.31
C TYR A 301 -12.57 -2.13 0.47
N SER A 302 -11.27 -2.18 0.74
CA SER A 302 -10.59 -3.28 1.43
C SER A 302 -11.06 -3.44 2.86
N ASN A 303 -11.16 -2.33 3.60
CA ASN A 303 -11.62 -2.29 4.99
C ASN A 303 -13.00 -2.93 5.14
N SER A 304 -13.93 -2.57 4.26
CA SER A 304 -15.30 -3.08 4.32
C SER A 304 -15.38 -4.59 4.04
N ARG A 305 -14.56 -5.12 3.10
CA ARG A 305 -14.48 -6.55 2.79
C ARG A 305 -13.80 -7.35 3.87
N MET A 306 -12.75 -6.78 4.48
CA MET A 306 -12.08 -7.43 5.60
C MET A 306 -13.02 -7.58 6.80
N LEU A 307 -13.74 -6.52 7.20
CA LEU A 307 -14.74 -6.59 8.27
C LEU A 307 -15.86 -7.59 7.96
N TYR A 308 -16.34 -7.61 6.71
CA TYR A 308 -17.33 -8.57 6.26
C TYR A 308 -16.81 -10.02 6.39
N GLY A 309 -15.59 -10.27 5.93
CA GLY A 309 -14.95 -11.59 6.04
C GLY A 309 -14.75 -12.02 7.50
N LEU A 310 -14.25 -11.13 8.37
CA LEU A 310 -14.12 -11.37 9.80
C LEU A 310 -15.46 -11.69 10.46
N ALA A 311 -16.53 -10.95 10.10
CA ALA A 311 -17.86 -11.20 10.65
C ALA A 311 -18.40 -12.57 10.22
N HIS A 312 -18.17 -13.00 8.98
CA HIS A 312 -18.58 -14.35 8.52
C HIS A 312 -17.89 -15.47 9.25
N LYS A 313 -16.63 -15.27 9.67
CA LYS A 313 -15.90 -16.20 10.53
C LYS A 313 -16.31 -16.15 12.01
N GLY A 314 -17.18 -15.18 12.41
CA GLY A 314 -17.47 -14.93 13.81
C GLY A 314 -16.39 -14.10 14.54
N ASP A 315 -15.42 -13.55 13.82
CA ASP A 315 -14.30 -12.77 14.36
C ASP A 315 -14.63 -11.27 14.54
N ALA A 316 -15.79 -10.82 14.03
CA ALA A 316 -16.31 -9.46 14.18
C ALA A 316 -17.82 -9.48 14.45
N PHE A 317 -18.37 -8.32 14.82
CA PHE A 317 -19.80 -8.18 15.12
C PHE A 317 -20.67 -8.57 13.92
N GLY A 318 -21.77 -9.29 14.18
CA GLY A 318 -22.71 -9.79 13.16
C GLY A 318 -23.28 -8.70 12.25
N ILE A 319 -23.40 -7.46 12.72
CA ILE A 319 -23.87 -6.31 11.94
C ILE A 319 -23.00 -6.04 10.70
N MET A 320 -21.71 -6.42 10.71
CA MET A 320 -20.80 -6.28 9.57
C MET A 320 -21.13 -7.21 8.40
N LYS A 321 -22.02 -8.22 8.61
CA LYS A 321 -22.52 -9.11 7.54
C LYS A 321 -23.59 -8.44 6.66
N VAL A 322 -24.08 -7.26 7.07
CA VAL A 322 -25.16 -6.58 6.37
C VAL A 322 -24.68 -6.07 5.02
N LEU A 323 -25.30 -6.57 3.96
CA LEU A 323 -25.08 -6.13 2.59
C LEU A 323 -26.25 -5.24 2.15
N SER A 324 -25.96 -4.23 1.32
CA SER A 324 -26.99 -3.49 0.58
C SER A 324 -27.70 -4.40 -0.43
N THR A 325 -28.77 -3.89 -1.05
CA THR A 325 -29.43 -4.56 -2.18
C THR A 325 -28.50 -4.81 -3.37
N ARG A 326 -27.41 -4.07 -3.46
CA ARG A 326 -26.37 -4.17 -4.49
C ARG A 326 -25.15 -5.01 -4.08
N GLY A 327 -25.21 -5.73 -2.95
CA GLY A 327 -24.13 -6.60 -2.46
C GLY A 327 -22.93 -5.86 -1.86
N VAL A 328 -23.11 -4.61 -1.38
CA VAL A 328 -22.05 -3.81 -0.76
C VAL A 328 -22.11 -3.95 0.76
N PRO A 329 -20.97 -4.20 1.47
CA PRO A 329 -20.93 -4.31 2.93
C PRO A 329 -20.97 -2.92 3.59
N ILE A 330 -22.19 -2.36 3.71
CA ILE A 330 -22.46 -0.96 4.10
C ILE A 330 -21.95 -0.61 5.49
N MET A 331 -22.11 -1.50 6.46
CA MET A 331 -21.68 -1.22 7.83
C MET A 331 -20.18 -1.17 7.97
N GLY A 332 -19.45 -2.01 7.22
CA GLY A 332 -17.99 -1.94 7.14
C GLY A 332 -17.50 -0.60 6.59
N ILE A 333 -18.19 -0.05 5.57
CA ILE A 333 -17.88 1.28 5.02
C ILE A 333 -18.16 2.37 6.06
N TYR A 334 -19.36 2.40 6.67
CA TYR A 334 -19.72 3.43 7.64
C TYR A 334 -18.76 3.46 8.83
N ILE A 335 -18.42 2.31 9.40
CA ILE A 335 -17.55 2.24 10.58
C ILE A 335 -16.13 2.67 10.21
N SER A 336 -15.60 2.19 9.08
CA SER A 336 -14.26 2.59 8.64
C SER A 336 -14.21 4.10 8.33
N SER A 337 -15.21 4.66 7.66
CA SER A 337 -15.28 6.10 7.39
C SER A 337 -15.45 6.94 8.66
N ALA A 338 -16.27 6.48 9.62
CA ALA A 338 -16.46 7.18 10.89
C ALA A 338 -15.16 7.23 11.73
N ILE A 339 -14.40 6.15 11.75
CA ILE A 339 -13.10 6.13 12.44
C ILE A 339 -12.09 6.99 11.68
N THR A 340 -12.07 6.90 10.35
CA THR A 340 -11.19 7.73 9.53
C THR A 340 -11.51 9.23 9.68
N LEU A 341 -12.74 9.61 10.03
CA LEU A 341 -13.11 11.01 10.30
C LEU A 341 -12.26 11.64 11.43
N VAL A 342 -11.70 10.84 12.34
CA VAL A 342 -10.80 11.32 13.40
C VAL A 342 -9.62 12.09 12.81
N ILE A 343 -9.10 11.68 11.62
CA ILE A 343 -7.99 12.38 10.98
C ILE A 343 -8.35 13.79 10.54
N VAL A 344 -9.60 14.03 10.16
CA VAL A 344 -10.07 15.37 9.79
C VAL A 344 -9.94 16.31 11.00
N ILE A 345 -10.29 15.80 12.20
CA ILE A 345 -10.14 16.53 13.45
C ILE A 345 -8.65 16.72 13.78
N MET A 346 -7.83 15.70 13.59
CA MET A 346 -6.38 15.80 13.84
C MET A 346 -5.70 16.79 12.90
N ASN A 347 -6.06 16.81 11.61
CA ASN A 347 -5.55 17.80 10.66
C ASN A 347 -6.02 19.23 10.96
N TYR A 348 -7.15 19.39 11.65
CA TYR A 348 -7.59 20.70 12.17
C TYR A 348 -6.74 21.14 13.37
N LEU A 349 -6.42 20.22 14.29
CA LEU A 349 -5.70 20.53 15.52
C LEU A 349 -4.17 20.61 15.32
N PHE A 350 -3.61 19.78 14.43
CA PHE A 350 -2.17 19.59 14.24
C PHE A 350 -1.83 19.54 12.74
N PRO A 351 -2.00 20.66 12.00
CA PRO A 351 -1.75 20.66 10.57
C PRO A 351 -0.27 20.39 10.27
N GLY A 352 -0.03 19.45 9.33
CA GLY A 352 1.30 19.11 8.83
C GLY A 352 2.12 18.10 9.65
N GLU A 353 1.77 17.81 10.91
CA GLU A 353 2.59 16.95 11.78
C GLU A 353 2.18 15.46 11.75
N VAL A 354 0.92 15.18 11.44
CA VAL A 354 0.31 13.85 11.65
C VAL A 354 0.80 12.80 10.65
N PHE A 355 1.18 13.21 9.44
CA PHE A 355 1.51 12.30 8.35
C PHE A 355 2.64 11.31 8.70
N MET A 356 3.74 11.78 9.29
CA MET A 356 4.91 10.93 9.60
C MET A 356 4.60 9.86 10.65
N TYR A 357 3.77 10.17 11.63
CA TYR A 357 3.33 9.18 12.63
C TYR A 357 2.44 8.10 12.02
N LEU A 358 1.49 8.49 11.17
CA LEU A 358 0.65 7.55 10.43
C LEU A 358 1.48 6.66 9.52
N PHE A 359 2.46 7.24 8.84
CA PHE A 359 3.39 6.56 7.95
C PHE A 359 4.13 5.43 8.68
N ALA A 360 4.67 5.70 9.87
CA ALA A 360 5.36 4.70 10.69
C ALA A 360 4.43 3.55 11.12
N VAL A 361 3.20 3.88 11.55
CA VAL A 361 2.20 2.88 11.96
C VAL A 361 1.77 2.01 10.78
N VAL A 362 1.63 2.56 9.59
CA VAL A 362 1.33 1.79 8.37
C VAL A 362 2.43 0.80 8.06
N ILE A 363 3.71 1.24 8.09
CA ILE A 363 4.85 0.36 7.81
C ILE A 363 4.86 -0.83 8.76
N ILE A 364 4.81 -0.60 10.08
CA ILE A 364 4.90 -1.69 11.05
C ILE A 364 3.72 -2.67 10.91
N SER A 365 2.51 -2.16 10.67
CA SER A 365 1.32 -2.98 10.48
C SER A 365 1.39 -3.81 9.20
N ALA A 366 1.89 -3.24 8.09
CA ALA A 366 2.11 -3.96 6.84
C ALA A 366 3.16 -5.06 7.00
N VAL A 367 4.28 -4.76 7.67
CA VAL A 367 5.36 -5.74 7.97
C VAL A 367 4.80 -6.92 8.75
N ILE A 368 3.96 -6.70 9.76
CA ILE A 368 3.30 -7.79 10.51
C ILE A 368 2.40 -8.64 9.61
N ASN A 369 1.64 -8.03 8.69
CA ASN A 369 0.83 -8.76 7.73
C ASN A 369 1.71 -9.61 6.79
N TRP A 370 2.82 -9.08 6.31
CA TRP A 370 3.74 -9.82 5.43
C TRP A 370 4.46 -10.95 6.17
N ILE A 371 4.85 -10.75 7.43
CA ILE A 371 5.36 -11.84 8.31
C ILE A 371 4.30 -12.94 8.45
N ASN A 372 3.04 -12.56 8.68
CA ASN A 372 1.93 -13.52 8.75
C ASN A 372 1.79 -14.32 7.46
N ILE A 373 1.85 -13.68 6.28
CA ILE A 373 1.80 -14.36 4.98
C ILE A 373 2.94 -15.35 4.84
N CYS A 374 4.19 -14.96 5.17
CA CYS A 374 5.35 -15.84 5.07
C CYS A 374 5.25 -17.09 5.95
N ILE A 375 4.82 -16.94 7.20
CA ILE A 375 4.66 -18.07 8.15
C ILE A 375 3.48 -18.95 7.72
N THR A 376 2.36 -18.35 7.35
CA THR A 376 1.18 -19.06 6.86
C THR A 376 1.52 -19.92 5.65
N HIS A 377 2.32 -19.38 4.71
CA HIS A 377 2.76 -20.12 3.54
C HIS A 377 3.66 -21.32 3.89
N LEU A 378 4.54 -21.21 4.89
CA LEU A 378 5.32 -22.36 5.40
C LEU A 378 4.39 -23.47 5.88
N LYS A 379 3.33 -23.11 6.65
CA LYS A 379 2.32 -24.06 7.16
C LYS A 379 1.46 -24.65 6.04
N PHE A 380 1.06 -23.84 5.06
CA PHE A 380 0.35 -24.27 3.87
C PHE A 380 1.14 -25.31 3.09
N ARG A 381 2.43 -25.07 2.84
CA ARG A 381 3.30 -26.02 2.11
C ARG A 381 3.55 -27.31 2.91
N GLN A 382 3.61 -27.22 4.25
CA GLN A 382 3.64 -28.41 5.11
C GLN A 382 2.34 -29.20 4.95
N TYR A 383 1.18 -28.57 5.01
CA TYR A 383 -0.12 -29.20 4.77
C TYR A 383 -0.21 -29.86 3.40
N CYS A 384 0.22 -29.18 2.34
CA CYS A 384 0.25 -29.74 0.98
C CYS A 384 1.11 -31.01 0.90
N LYS A 385 2.27 -31.02 1.57
CA LYS A 385 3.16 -32.19 1.61
C LYS A 385 2.51 -33.37 2.35
N GLU A 386 1.86 -33.12 3.47
CA GLU A 386 1.20 -34.16 4.29
C GLU A 386 -0.01 -34.80 3.57
N HIS A 387 -0.70 -34.01 2.72
CA HIS A 387 -1.91 -34.45 2.00
C HIS A 387 -1.64 -34.79 0.51
N ASN A 388 -0.38 -34.86 0.06
CA ASN A 388 -0.01 -35.05 -1.34
C ASN A 388 -0.75 -34.11 -2.31
N HIS A 389 -0.98 -32.85 -1.88
CA HIS A 389 -1.66 -31.82 -2.66
C HIS A 389 -0.66 -31.01 -3.50
N GLU A 390 -0.84 -31.00 -4.83
CA GLU A 390 0.00 -30.20 -5.73
C GLU A 390 -0.66 -28.87 -6.07
N THR A 391 0.08 -27.78 -5.84
CA THR A 391 -0.36 -26.43 -6.18
C THR A 391 -0.02 -26.05 -7.63
N LYS A 392 -0.92 -25.31 -8.29
CA LYS A 392 -0.75 -24.91 -9.71
C LYS A 392 0.26 -23.77 -9.89
N PHE A 393 0.40 -22.86 -8.91
CA PHE A 393 1.22 -21.66 -8.97
C PHE A 393 2.24 -21.64 -7.83
N LYS A 394 3.32 -22.41 -7.97
CA LYS A 394 4.32 -22.59 -6.91
C LYS A 394 5.12 -21.31 -6.61
N ALA A 395 5.29 -20.99 -5.32
CA ALA A 395 6.21 -19.95 -4.88
C ALA A 395 7.66 -20.33 -5.19
N LEU A 396 8.47 -19.30 -5.50
CA LEU A 396 9.86 -19.49 -5.89
C LEU A 396 10.75 -19.74 -4.67
N LEU A 397 11.78 -20.56 -4.83
CA LEU A 397 12.85 -20.81 -3.84
C LEU A 397 12.36 -21.21 -2.45
N TYR A 398 11.19 -21.92 -2.36
CA TYR A 398 10.72 -22.45 -1.10
C TYR A 398 11.69 -23.51 -0.52
N PRO A 399 12.00 -23.50 0.80
CA PRO A 399 11.58 -22.56 1.84
C PRO A 399 12.55 -21.38 2.05
N VAL A 400 13.61 -21.28 1.28
CA VAL A 400 14.69 -20.29 1.46
C VAL A 400 14.14 -18.86 1.37
N ALA A 401 13.29 -18.60 0.37
CA ALA A 401 12.66 -17.29 0.21
C ALA A 401 11.81 -16.88 1.42
N ASN A 402 11.11 -17.83 2.06
CA ASN A 402 10.33 -17.55 3.27
C ASN A 402 11.23 -17.06 4.42
N TYR A 403 12.32 -17.80 4.71
CA TYR A 403 13.23 -17.43 5.80
C TYR A 403 14.00 -16.14 5.48
N PHE A 404 14.37 -15.93 4.23
CA PHE A 404 14.98 -14.67 3.78
C PHE A 404 14.04 -13.49 4.01
N CYS A 405 12.78 -13.58 3.57
CA CYS A 405 11.79 -12.53 3.78
C CYS A 405 11.52 -12.29 5.28
N LEU A 406 11.43 -13.34 6.10
CA LEU A 406 11.25 -13.20 7.55
C LEU A 406 12.43 -12.49 8.22
N ALA A 407 13.67 -12.85 7.87
CA ALA A 407 14.87 -12.20 8.39
C ALA A 407 14.92 -10.72 7.96
N PHE A 408 14.62 -10.43 6.69
CA PHE A 408 14.55 -9.07 6.16
C PHE A 408 13.49 -8.23 6.89
N LEU A 409 12.28 -8.74 7.05
CA LEU A 409 11.19 -8.03 7.73
C LEU A 409 11.49 -7.78 9.22
N ALA A 410 12.15 -8.74 9.89
CA ALA A 410 12.65 -8.53 11.24
C ALA A 410 13.72 -7.42 11.29
N GLY A 411 14.63 -7.39 10.30
CA GLY A 411 15.60 -6.31 10.12
C GLY A 411 14.94 -4.94 9.93
N VAL A 412 13.85 -4.87 9.14
CA VAL A 412 13.07 -3.64 8.95
C VAL A 412 12.53 -3.14 10.31
N ILE A 413 11.95 -4.01 11.14
CA ILE A 413 11.44 -3.62 12.47
C ILE A 413 12.56 -3.06 13.35
N ILE A 414 13.73 -3.71 13.33
CA ILE A 414 14.90 -3.23 14.12
C ILE A 414 15.35 -1.86 13.61
N LEU A 415 15.48 -1.69 12.30
CA LEU A 415 15.92 -0.42 11.71
C LEU A 415 14.91 0.73 11.90
N MET A 416 13.61 0.46 12.01
CA MET A 416 12.61 1.47 12.34
C MET A 416 12.91 2.16 13.68
N THR A 417 13.54 1.48 14.64
CA THR A 417 13.93 2.10 15.93
C THR A 417 15.03 3.16 15.77
N GLN A 418 15.73 3.17 14.64
CA GLN A 418 16.84 4.09 14.35
C GLN A 418 16.40 5.31 13.52
N ILE A 419 15.14 5.34 13.09
CA ILE A 419 14.58 6.46 12.31
C ILE A 419 13.75 7.33 13.25
N GLU A 420 14.06 8.61 13.30
CA GLU A 420 13.32 9.59 14.10
C GLU A 420 11.83 9.60 13.70
N GLY A 421 10.94 9.60 14.68
CA GLY A 421 9.49 9.52 14.47
C GLY A 421 8.94 8.12 14.22
N MET A 422 9.76 7.11 13.86
CA MET A 422 9.28 5.74 13.59
C MET A 422 9.37 4.81 14.80
N SER A 423 10.27 5.07 15.74
CA SER A 423 10.47 4.24 16.94
C SER A 423 9.21 4.07 17.77
N MET A 424 8.36 5.09 17.87
CA MET A 424 7.09 5.01 18.62
C MET A 424 6.16 3.93 18.09
N ALA A 425 6.09 3.73 16.76
CA ALA A 425 5.27 2.68 16.18
C ALA A 425 5.75 1.27 16.57
N VAL A 426 7.06 1.08 16.67
CA VAL A 426 7.67 -0.19 17.13
C VAL A 426 7.33 -0.45 18.59
N TRP A 427 7.44 0.56 19.46
CA TRP A 427 7.12 0.42 20.88
C TRP A 427 5.62 0.27 21.15
N ALA A 428 4.75 0.79 20.28
CA ALA A 428 3.31 0.59 20.36
C ALA A 428 2.86 -0.80 19.87
N LEU A 429 3.66 -1.48 19.05
CA LEU A 429 3.31 -2.79 18.50
C LEU A 429 2.96 -3.86 19.53
N PRO A 430 3.74 -4.08 20.62
CA PRO A 430 3.39 -5.08 21.64
C PRO A 430 2.03 -4.78 22.30
N ILE A 431 1.70 -3.51 22.51
CA ILE A 431 0.40 -3.09 23.08
C ILE A 431 -0.72 -3.46 22.11
N TRP A 432 -0.56 -3.18 20.81
CA TRP A 432 -1.54 -3.55 19.80
C TRP A 432 -1.75 -5.07 19.72
N LEU A 433 -0.67 -5.84 19.68
CA LEU A 433 -0.75 -7.31 19.65
C LEU A 433 -1.40 -7.87 20.93
N LEU A 434 -1.15 -7.26 22.08
CA LEU A 434 -1.79 -7.64 23.35
C LEU A 434 -3.30 -7.35 23.31
N ILE A 435 -3.72 -6.20 22.79
CA ILE A 435 -5.14 -5.86 22.60
C ILE A 435 -5.82 -6.92 21.72
N LEU A 436 -5.20 -7.30 20.61
CA LEU A 436 -5.72 -8.34 19.72
C LEU A 436 -5.81 -9.70 20.41
N TYR A 437 -4.81 -10.07 21.21
CA TYR A 437 -4.81 -11.33 21.95
C TYR A 437 -5.91 -11.36 23.03
N ILE A 438 -6.07 -10.29 23.80
CA ILE A 438 -7.13 -10.17 24.81
C ILE A 438 -8.51 -10.24 24.13
N SER A 439 -8.70 -9.53 23.03
CA SER A 439 -9.95 -9.54 22.27
C SER A 439 -10.29 -10.93 21.75
N PHE A 440 -9.30 -11.66 21.23
CA PHE A 440 -9.46 -13.05 20.81
C PHE A 440 -9.83 -13.99 21.97
N ARG A 441 -9.15 -13.86 23.11
CA ARG A 441 -9.44 -14.66 24.31
C ARG A 441 -10.85 -14.40 24.85
N TYR A 442 -11.28 -13.13 24.85
CA TYR A 442 -12.64 -12.75 25.27
C TYR A 442 -13.69 -13.35 24.33
N LYS A 443 -13.48 -13.28 23.00
CA LYS A 443 -14.35 -13.95 22.03
C LYS A 443 -14.46 -15.45 22.33
N LYS A 444 -13.33 -16.14 22.48
CA LYS A 444 -13.30 -17.60 22.68
C LYS A 444 -13.97 -18.02 24.00
N SER A 445 -13.88 -17.17 25.04
CA SER A 445 -14.58 -17.41 26.30
C SER A 445 -16.12 -17.35 26.12
N ARG A 446 -16.62 -16.48 25.23
CA ARG A 446 -18.06 -16.38 24.93
C ARG A 446 -18.59 -17.51 24.05
N GLU A 447 -17.75 -18.09 23.21
CA GLU A 447 -18.14 -19.24 22.38
C GLU A 447 -18.23 -20.53 23.19
N ASN A 448 -17.52 -20.61 24.32
CA ASN A 448 -17.50 -21.76 25.22
C ASN A 448 -18.49 -21.63 26.41
N ALA A 449 -19.15 -20.48 26.57
CA ALA A 449 -20.19 -20.22 27.56
C ALA A 449 -21.59 -20.32 26.95
#